data_9dcc7eadc6313d9a513e6d7dee6e7c91
#
_entry.id   9dcc7eadc6313d9a513e6d7dee6e7c91
#
_cell.length_a   1.000
_cell.length_b   1.000
_cell.length_c   1.000
_cell.angle_alpha   90.00
_cell.angle_beta   90.00
_cell.angle_gamma   90.00
#
_symmetry.space_group_name_H-M   'P 1'
#
loop_
_entity.id
_entity.type
_entity.pdbx_description
1 polymer ?
#
loop_
_entity_poly.entity_id
_entity_poly.type
_entity_poly.pdbx_seq_one_letter_code
_entity_poly.pdbx_strand_id
1 'polypeptide(L)'
;IFKTPFAWGTILLCTWTGFATTAVAKPYKGAEIFTKDAELYGKYVVRMRAAKASGVISNFFLWKDGSELPQVFWEEVDVEVFGKDNAMSWQSNIITGLNTRNTSEQVHQYHTSFGDAYHTFTLEWRPDEVRWLVNDQVIRTTTGGQARDLTNHAQFRFNIWPPNVPSWVGNWNDNVLPVYMFVNWIEFHRWTGSGFELAWRDDFNNFDNNRWGKADWTFDENRADFSPNNAVVRNGYLVLAITREGQEGYNGTPAADVPNSSSSSSSSSSSSSSSSSSSSSSSSSSSTSSSSSSSSSSSNGNPGTGNPRGGALNFGYLLSLMGLFLLARRSRRT
;
A
#
# COMPACT_ATOMS: atom_id res chain seq x y z
N ILE A 1 65.75 34.89 48.14
CA ILE A 1 65.88 33.57 47.45
C ILE A 1 64.70 32.72 47.92
N PHE A 2 63.60 32.71 47.14
CA PHE A 2 62.48 31.82 47.38
C PHE A 2 62.32 30.88 46.17
N LYS A 3 62.47 29.59 46.39
CA LYS A 3 62.26 28.51 45.44
C LYS A 3 60.79 28.11 45.51
N THR A 4 60.04 28.25 44.40
CA THR A 4 58.72 27.69 44.21
C THR A 4 58.78 26.22 43.69
N PRO A 5 58.00 25.27 44.22
CA PRO A 5 58.01 23.92 43.70
C PRO A 5 57.10 23.82 42.43
N PHE A 6 57.63 23.16 41.40
CA PHE A 6 56.92 22.77 40.17
C PHE A 6 55.97 21.61 40.46
N ALA A 7 54.69 21.83 40.32
CA ALA A 7 53.67 20.77 40.40
C ALA A 7 53.53 20.05 39.04
N TRP A 8 53.81 18.77 39.03
CA TRP A 8 53.59 17.89 37.89
C TRP A 8 52.09 17.54 37.87
N GLY A 9 51.35 18.09 36.88
CA GLY A 9 49.98 17.71 36.63
C GLY A 9 49.96 16.40 35.83
N THR A 10 49.45 15.35 36.43
CA THR A 10 49.18 14.06 35.77
C THR A 10 47.97 14.22 34.87
N ILE A 11 48.18 14.20 33.54
CA ILE A 11 47.09 14.16 32.55
C ILE A 11 46.55 12.75 32.51
N LEU A 12 45.35 12.53 33.05
CA LEU A 12 44.60 11.29 32.93
C LEU A 12 43.97 11.20 31.53
N LEU A 13 44.59 10.45 30.65
CA LEU A 13 44.03 10.14 29.33
C LEU A 13 42.88 9.14 29.50
N CYS A 14 41.64 9.61 29.57
CA CYS A 14 40.47 8.78 29.46
C CYS A 14 40.32 8.27 28.00
N THR A 15 40.80 7.07 27.74
CA THR A 15 40.52 6.35 26.50
C THR A 15 39.04 5.94 26.49
N TRP A 16 38.22 6.64 25.76
CA TRP A 16 36.85 6.22 25.43
C TRP A 16 36.94 5.03 24.46
N THR A 17 36.86 3.83 24.96
CA THR A 17 36.59 2.63 24.15
C THR A 17 35.12 2.66 23.75
N GLY A 18 34.83 3.25 22.59
CA GLY A 18 33.50 3.18 21.99
C GLY A 18 33.21 1.73 21.65
N PHE A 19 32.35 1.07 22.40
CA PHE A 19 31.75 -0.19 21.99
C PHE A 19 30.88 0.11 20.76
N ALA A 20 31.38 -0.22 19.58
CA ALA A 20 30.58 -0.31 18.38
C ALA A 20 29.61 -1.48 18.57
N THR A 21 28.38 -1.21 18.96
CA THR A 21 27.31 -2.21 18.93
C THR A 21 27.10 -2.59 17.46
N THR A 22 27.59 -3.74 17.07
CA THR A 22 27.23 -4.34 15.78
C THR A 22 25.72 -4.64 15.84
N ALA A 23 24.91 -3.96 15.03
CA ALA A 23 23.52 -4.34 14.88
C ALA A 23 23.48 -5.81 14.42
N VAL A 24 22.85 -6.66 15.21
CA VAL A 24 22.67 -8.07 14.85
C VAL A 24 21.72 -8.12 13.65
N ALA A 25 22.14 -8.81 12.59
CA ALA A 25 21.30 -9.03 11.41
C ALA A 25 20.05 -9.81 11.82
N LYS A 26 18.89 -9.39 11.29
CA LYS A 26 17.63 -10.08 11.56
C LYS A 26 17.57 -11.41 10.81
N PRO A 27 16.92 -12.44 11.36
CA PRO A 27 16.91 -13.80 10.81
C PRO A 27 16.10 -13.94 9.52
N TYR A 28 15.36 -12.88 9.17
CA TYR A 28 14.52 -12.85 7.97
C TYR A 28 14.94 -11.69 7.06
N LYS A 29 14.69 -11.86 5.76
CA LYS A 29 14.91 -10.85 4.74
C LYS A 29 13.60 -10.56 4.03
N GLY A 30 13.17 -9.30 4.06
CA GLY A 30 12.05 -8.76 3.27
C GLY A 30 12.53 -8.12 1.99
N ALA A 31 11.65 -7.43 1.31
CA ALA A 31 11.98 -6.67 0.11
C ALA A 31 11.25 -5.34 0.07
N GLU A 32 11.95 -4.30 -0.41
CA GLU A 32 11.35 -3.03 -0.80
C GLU A 32 12.01 -2.51 -2.07
N ILE A 33 11.19 -1.96 -2.98
CA ILE A 33 11.65 -1.13 -4.09
C ILE A 33 11.02 0.25 -4.00
N PHE A 34 11.65 1.25 -4.59
CA PHE A 34 11.18 2.64 -4.58
C PHE A 34 11.56 3.35 -5.87
N THR A 35 10.73 4.31 -6.32
CA THR A 35 11.11 5.19 -7.41
C THR A 35 12.25 6.11 -6.97
N LYS A 36 13.22 6.33 -7.85
CA LYS A 36 14.33 7.28 -7.59
C LYS A 36 13.85 8.71 -7.66
N ASP A 37 12.90 8.97 -8.55
CA ASP A 37 12.24 10.26 -8.66
C ASP A 37 11.01 10.28 -7.75
N ALA A 38 10.67 11.47 -7.28
CA ALA A 38 9.49 11.75 -6.49
C ALA A 38 8.55 12.66 -7.28
N GLU A 39 7.25 12.41 -7.19
CA GLU A 39 6.22 13.15 -7.92
C GLU A 39 5.28 13.86 -6.94
N LEU A 40 4.78 15.03 -7.35
CA LEU A 40 3.73 15.73 -6.62
C LEU A 40 2.41 15.51 -7.33
N TYR A 41 1.50 14.81 -6.64
CA TYR A 41 0.22 14.35 -7.16
C TYR A 41 0.34 13.35 -8.32
N GLY A 42 -0.68 12.55 -8.50
CA GLY A 42 -0.73 11.55 -9.56
C GLY A 42 -1.73 10.44 -9.30
N LYS A 43 -1.89 9.59 -10.31
CA LYS A 43 -2.62 8.34 -10.20
C LYS A 43 -1.65 7.18 -10.38
N TYR A 44 -1.64 6.29 -9.43
CA TYR A 44 -0.79 5.11 -9.35
C TYR A 44 -1.68 3.88 -9.48
N VAL A 45 -1.48 3.10 -10.54
CA VAL A 45 -2.26 1.89 -10.82
C VAL A 45 -1.33 0.69 -10.72
N VAL A 46 -1.72 -0.27 -9.91
CA VAL A 46 -0.90 -1.45 -9.58
C VAL A 46 -1.70 -2.71 -9.81
N ARG A 47 -1.23 -3.58 -10.69
CA ARG A 47 -1.79 -4.92 -10.88
C ARG A 47 -0.96 -5.91 -10.10
N MET A 48 -1.47 -6.36 -8.93
CA MET A 48 -0.70 -7.19 -8.01
C MET A 48 -1.49 -8.34 -7.41
N ARG A 49 -0.77 -9.34 -6.92
CA ARG A 49 -1.24 -10.45 -6.11
C ARG A 49 -0.47 -10.47 -4.79
N ALA A 50 -1.18 -10.36 -3.67
CA ALA A 50 -0.60 -10.25 -2.34
C ALA A 50 -0.13 -11.60 -1.79
N ALA A 51 0.71 -11.57 -0.76
CA ALA A 51 1.09 -12.75 0.00
C ALA A 51 -0.06 -13.22 0.92
N LYS A 52 -0.22 -14.54 1.04
CA LYS A 52 -1.16 -15.18 1.98
C LYS A 52 -0.38 -15.78 3.13
N ALA A 53 -0.15 -14.99 4.17
CA ALA A 53 0.52 -15.46 5.39
C ALA A 53 0.19 -14.53 6.55
N SER A 54 -0.32 -15.08 7.65
CA SER A 54 -0.52 -14.32 8.87
C SER A 54 0.81 -13.70 9.34
N GLY A 55 0.76 -12.45 9.79
CA GLY A 55 1.96 -11.71 10.20
C GLY A 55 2.70 -11.04 9.06
N VAL A 56 2.13 -10.99 7.84
CA VAL A 56 2.74 -10.40 6.64
C VAL A 56 1.85 -9.32 6.05
N ILE A 57 2.48 -8.26 5.53
CA ILE A 57 1.84 -7.23 4.71
C ILE A 57 2.48 -7.19 3.34
N SER A 58 1.65 -7.09 2.29
CA SER A 58 2.01 -6.70 0.93
C SER A 58 1.56 -5.26 0.72
N ASN A 59 2.49 -4.34 0.55
CA ASN A 59 2.23 -2.91 0.63
C ASN A 59 2.74 -2.17 -0.62
N PHE A 60 2.03 -1.11 -1.00
CA PHE A 60 2.58 -0.01 -1.78
C PHE A 60 2.11 1.32 -1.19
N PHE A 61 2.94 2.34 -1.29
CA PHE A 61 2.71 3.59 -0.60
C PHE A 61 3.42 4.76 -1.25
N LEU A 62 2.96 5.96 -0.92
CA LEU A 62 3.63 7.20 -1.26
C LEU A 62 4.37 7.69 -0.02
N TRP A 63 5.63 8.02 -0.19
CA TRP A 63 6.51 8.43 0.90
C TRP A 63 7.25 9.71 0.56
N LYS A 64 7.06 10.75 1.35
CA LYS A 64 7.93 11.91 1.30
C LYS A 64 9.27 11.58 1.93
N ASP A 65 10.35 11.71 1.19
CA ASP A 65 11.70 11.41 1.69
C ASP A 65 12.05 12.27 2.91
N GLY A 66 12.63 11.63 3.92
CA GLY A 66 12.99 12.26 5.17
C GLY A 66 11.83 12.45 6.17
N SER A 67 10.62 11.92 5.90
CA SER A 67 9.50 11.98 6.87
C SER A 67 9.86 11.39 8.23
N GLU A 68 10.78 10.42 8.27
CA GLU A 68 11.28 9.80 9.49
C GLU A 68 12.21 10.69 10.33
N LEU A 69 12.71 11.78 9.77
CA LEU A 69 13.67 12.65 10.46
C LEU A 69 12.97 13.53 11.51
N PRO A 70 13.65 13.85 12.61
CA PRO A 70 13.12 14.78 13.60
C PRO A 70 12.80 16.15 12.99
N GLN A 71 11.66 16.71 13.38
CA GLN A 71 11.19 18.03 12.95
C GLN A 71 10.88 18.15 11.44
N VAL A 72 10.80 17.04 10.72
CA VAL A 72 10.27 16.99 9.36
C VAL A 72 8.79 16.62 9.43
N PHE A 73 7.95 17.37 8.71
CA PHE A 73 6.54 17.04 8.60
C PHE A 73 6.38 15.73 7.85
N TRP A 74 5.70 14.76 8.47
CA TRP A 74 5.46 13.45 7.89
C TRP A 74 4.38 13.50 6.82
N GLU A 75 4.62 12.90 5.65
CA GLU A 75 3.63 12.73 4.59
C GLU A 75 3.75 11.32 4.00
N GLU A 76 2.67 10.55 4.14
CA GLU A 76 2.58 9.18 3.67
C GLU A 76 1.14 8.82 3.32
N VAL A 77 0.96 7.98 2.29
CA VAL A 77 -0.34 7.44 1.89
C VAL A 77 -0.17 5.96 1.57
N ASP A 78 -0.97 5.09 2.22
CA ASP A 78 -0.76 3.65 2.20
C ASP A 78 -1.88 2.86 1.54
N VAL A 79 -1.47 1.73 0.94
CA VAL A 79 -2.30 0.56 0.62
C VAL A 79 -1.60 -0.66 1.19
N GLU A 80 -2.19 -1.27 2.23
CA GLU A 80 -1.57 -2.34 3.02
C GLU A 80 -2.45 -3.58 2.98
N VAL A 81 -2.10 -4.59 2.16
CA VAL A 81 -2.87 -5.82 2.06
C VAL A 81 -2.40 -6.81 3.12
N PHE A 82 -3.30 -7.18 4.02
CA PHE A 82 -3.01 -8.15 5.08
C PHE A 82 -2.94 -9.57 4.53
N GLY A 83 -1.87 -10.29 4.85
CA GLY A 83 -1.74 -11.71 4.52
C GLY A 83 -2.58 -12.63 5.40
N LYS A 84 -3.06 -12.14 6.57
CA LYS A 84 -4.00 -12.85 7.45
C LYS A 84 -5.37 -13.03 6.79
N ASP A 85 -6.22 -13.89 7.38
CA ASP A 85 -7.61 -14.08 6.95
C ASP A 85 -7.73 -14.33 5.43
N ASN A 86 -6.82 -15.19 4.93
CA ASN A 86 -6.75 -15.55 3.52
C ASN A 86 -6.50 -14.36 2.58
N ALA A 87 -5.89 -13.27 3.06
CA ALA A 87 -5.67 -12.03 2.31
C ALA A 87 -6.97 -11.44 1.72
N MET A 88 -8.05 -11.43 2.52
CA MET A 88 -9.35 -10.86 2.12
C MET A 88 -9.59 -9.46 2.70
N SER A 89 -8.59 -8.87 3.33
CA SER A 89 -8.67 -7.53 3.91
C SER A 89 -7.42 -6.72 3.61
N TRP A 90 -7.60 -5.40 3.58
CA TRP A 90 -6.52 -4.44 3.40
C TRP A 90 -6.81 -3.15 4.16
N GLN A 91 -5.80 -2.34 4.37
CA GLN A 91 -5.92 -1.06 5.06
C GLN A 91 -5.49 0.06 4.13
N SER A 92 -6.25 1.15 4.14
CA SER A 92 -5.85 2.44 3.58
C SER A 92 -5.50 3.39 4.71
N ASN A 93 -4.48 4.22 4.53
CA ASN A 93 -4.09 5.19 5.54
C ASN A 93 -3.58 6.48 4.90
N ILE A 94 -3.65 7.58 5.66
CA ILE A 94 -2.86 8.79 5.47
C ILE A 94 -2.18 9.07 6.79
N ILE A 95 -0.88 9.30 6.76
CA ILE A 95 -0.10 9.68 7.93
C ILE A 95 0.50 11.05 7.67
N THR A 96 0.15 12.02 8.53
CA THR A 96 0.72 13.37 8.48
C THR A 96 1.05 13.87 9.87
N GLY A 97 1.90 14.86 9.97
CA GLY A 97 2.14 15.58 11.22
C GLY A 97 3.60 15.92 11.49
N LEU A 98 3.80 16.91 12.34
CA LEU A 98 5.09 17.33 12.85
C LEU A 98 5.18 16.94 14.33
N ASN A 99 6.23 16.23 14.73
CA ASN A 99 6.46 15.72 16.09
C ASN A 99 5.42 14.67 16.56
N THR A 100 4.15 14.86 16.28
CA THR A 100 3.07 13.90 16.53
C THR A 100 2.48 13.50 15.19
N ARG A 101 2.41 12.20 14.92
CA ARG A 101 1.79 11.65 13.73
C ARG A 101 0.29 11.53 13.93
N ASN A 102 -0.46 12.01 12.97
CA ASN A 102 -1.89 11.79 12.85
C ASN A 102 -2.09 10.69 11.80
N THR A 103 -2.83 9.66 12.16
CA THR A 103 -3.16 8.55 11.27
C THR A 103 -4.67 8.54 11.02
N SER A 104 -5.08 8.05 9.86
CA SER A 104 -6.49 7.90 9.50
C SER A 104 -6.75 6.56 8.84
N GLU A 105 -6.23 5.51 9.42
CA GLU A 105 -6.35 4.13 8.95
C GLU A 105 -7.80 3.67 8.87
N GLN A 106 -8.12 2.94 7.78
CA GLN A 106 -9.41 2.26 7.60
C GLN A 106 -9.16 0.87 7.05
N VAL A 107 -9.71 -0.14 7.73
CA VAL A 107 -9.66 -1.53 7.28
C VAL A 107 -10.87 -1.83 6.40
N HIS A 108 -10.62 -2.41 5.23
CA HIS A 108 -11.61 -2.78 4.24
C HIS A 108 -11.62 -4.29 4.06
N GLN A 109 -12.81 -4.88 4.07
CA GLN A 109 -13.02 -6.27 3.70
C GLN A 109 -13.29 -6.36 2.19
N TYR A 110 -12.83 -7.45 1.57
CA TYR A 110 -13.10 -7.71 0.17
C TYR A 110 -13.70 -9.11 0.00
N HIS A 111 -14.47 -9.32 -1.05
CA HIS A 111 -15.23 -10.54 -1.25
C HIS A 111 -14.41 -11.71 -1.86
N THR A 112 -13.20 -11.41 -2.34
CA THR A 112 -12.26 -12.40 -2.88
C THR A 112 -10.86 -12.17 -2.30
N SER A 113 -10.04 -13.23 -2.30
CA SER A 113 -8.68 -13.17 -1.80
C SER A 113 -7.75 -12.42 -2.76
N PHE A 114 -7.06 -11.43 -2.25
CA PHE A 114 -5.98 -10.73 -2.97
C PHE A 114 -4.74 -11.61 -3.20
N GLY A 115 -4.67 -12.77 -2.56
CA GLY A 115 -3.59 -13.73 -2.70
C GLY A 115 -3.91 -14.90 -3.65
N ASP A 116 -5.15 -15.04 -4.11
CA ASP A 116 -5.55 -16.11 -5.04
C ASP A 116 -5.53 -15.64 -6.49
N ALA A 117 -5.77 -14.36 -6.74
CA ALA A 117 -5.76 -13.74 -8.06
C ALA A 117 -5.08 -12.37 -8.03
N TYR A 118 -4.76 -11.85 -9.21
CA TYR A 118 -4.30 -10.47 -9.35
C TYR A 118 -5.50 -9.52 -9.27
N HIS A 119 -5.30 -8.42 -8.56
CA HIS A 119 -6.26 -7.33 -8.43
C HIS A 119 -5.60 -6.02 -8.84
N THR A 120 -6.40 -5.11 -9.39
CA THR A 120 -5.94 -3.76 -9.71
C THR A 120 -6.25 -2.84 -8.55
N PHE A 121 -5.23 -2.29 -7.94
CA PHE A 121 -5.34 -1.23 -6.95
C PHE A 121 -5.02 0.09 -7.62
N THR A 122 -5.79 1.12 -7.32
CA THR A 122 -5.52 2.47 -7.80
C THR A 122 -5.51 3.44 -6.62
N LEU A 123 -4.47 4.25 -6.56
CA LEU A 123 -4.34 5.38 -5.65
C LEU A 123 -4.34 6.66 -6.48
N GLU A 124 -5.36 7.49 -6.33
CA GLU A 124 -5.41 8.82 -6.92
C GLU A 124 -5.11 9.86 -5.86
N TRP A 125 -4.06 10.63 -6.08
CA TRP A 125 -3.68 11.74 -5.24
C TRP A 125 -3.67 13.03 -6.05
N ARG A 126 -4.49 13.96 -5.64
CA ARG A 126 -4.63 15.31 -6.24
C ARG A 126 -4.65 16.37 -5.13
N PRO A 127 -4.52 17.64 -5.44
CA PRO A 127 -4.68 18.69 -4.42
C PRO A 127 -5.95 18.47 -3.62
N ASP A 128 -5.84 18.44 -2.29
CA ASP A 128 -6.96 18.35 -1.34
C ASP A 128 -7.77 17.02 -1.38
N GLU A 129 -7.36 16.01 -2.15
CA GLU A 129 -8.10 14.74 -2.24
C GLU A 129 -7.18 13.53 -2.47
N VAL A 130 -7.47 12.44 -1.75
CA VAL A 130 -6.91 11.10 -1.99
C VAL A 130 -8.05 10.10 -2.15
N ARG A 131 -7.98 9.24 -3.18
CA ARG A 131 -8.95 8.18 -3.45
C ARG A 131 -8.26 6.85 -3.60
N TRP A 132 -8.84 5.81 -3.02
CA TRP A 132 -8.42 4.43 -3.15
C TRP A 132 -9.48 3.63 -3.90
N LEU A 133 -9.05 2.89 -4.91
CA LEU A 133 -9.91 2.04 -5.72
C LEU A 133 -9.35 0.61 -5.76
N VAL A 134 -10.25 -0.36 -5.83
CA VAL A 134 -9.92 -1.77 -6.09
C VAL A 134 -10.77 -2.23 -7.28
N ASN A 135 -10.12 -2.74 -8.33
CA ASN A 135 -10.76 -3.16 -9.57
C ASN A 135 -11.75 -2.08 -10.09
N ASP A 136 -11.27 -0.83 -10.19
CA ASP A 136 -11.98 0.38 -10.62
C ASP A 136 -13.14 0.83 -9.70
N GLN A 137 -13.42 0.09 -8.63
CA GLN A 137 -14.41 0.49 -7.64
C GLN A 137 -13.78 1.41 -6.59
N VAL A 138 -14.33 2.60 -6.39
CA VAL A 138 -13.92 3.51 -5.31
C VAL A 138 -14.30 2.91 -3.96
N ILE A 139 -13.31 2.69 -3.11
CA ILE A 139 -13.49 2.12 -1.76
C ILE A 139 -13.46 3.23 -0.70
N ARG A 140 -12.55 4.20 -0.87
CA ARG A 140 -12.40 5.32 0.06
C ARG A 140 -12.09 6.59 -0.70
N THR A 141 -12.64 7.71 -0.22
CA THR A 141 -12.25 9.08 -0.61
C THR A 141 -12.01 9.88 0.66
N THR A 142 -10.90 10.60 0.70
CA THR A 142 -10.58 11.57 1.77
C THR A 142 -10.37 12.92 1.12
N THR A 143 -11.13 13.93 1.55
CA THR A 143 -11.05 15.30 1.05
C THR A 143 -10.77 16.26 2.19
N GLY A 144 -9.88 17.22 1.98
CA GLY A 144 -9.46 18.15 3.01
C GLY A 144 -8.60 17.52 4.10
N GLY A 145 -8.43 18.18 5.23
CA GLY A 145 -7.67 17.66 6.38
C GLY A 145 -6.31 17.11 5.95
N GLN A 146 -5.99 15.86 6.34
CA GLN A 146 -4.71 15.22 6.01
C GLN A 146 -4.44 15.11 4.50
N ALA A 147 -5.48 14.95 3.65
CA ALA A 147 -5.27 14.94 2.20
C ALA A 147 -4.77 16.29 1.67
N ARG A 148 -5.20 17.41 2.30
CA ARG A 148 -4.71 18.75 2.00
C ARG A 148 -3.28 18.98 2.47
N ASP A 149 -2.88 18.31 3.55
CA ASP A 149 -1.56 18.46 4.16
C ASP A 149 -0.45 17.75 3.34
N LEU A 150 -0.83 16.90 2.37
CA LEU A 150 0.09 16.22 1.45
C LEU A 150 0.49 17.18 0.32
N THR A 151 1.57 17.93 0.52
CA THR A 151 1.97 19.04 -0.37
C THR A 151 3.38 18.90 -0.94
N ASN A 152 4.09 17.85 -0.58
CA ASN A 152 5.46 17.61 -1.03
C ASN A 152 5.53 16.40 -1.97
N HIS A 153 6.56 16.40 -2.83
CA HIS A 153 6.85 15.26 -3.70
C HIS A 153 7.05 13.99 -2.88
N ALA A 154 6.50 12.88 -3.37
CA ALA A 154 6.58 11.58 -2.74
C ALA A 154 7.15 10.53 -3.70
N GLN A 155 8.01 9.64 -3.18
CA GLN A 155 8.44 8.45 -3.88
C GLN A 155 7.33 7.41 -3.85
N PHE A 156 7.21 6.63 -4.91
CA PHE A 156 6.33 5.48 -4.98
C PHE A 156 7.10 4.24 -4.57
N ARG A 157 6.63 3.57 -3.51
CA ARG A 157 7.34 2.46 -2.85
C ARG A 157 6.48 1.21 -2.79
N PHE A 158 7.13 0.05 -2.84
CA PHE A 158 6.52 -1.27 -2.69
C PHE A 158 7.34 -2.08 -1.72
N ASN A 159 6.68 -2.70 -0.73
CA ASN A 159 7.38 -3.64 0.12
C ASN A 159 6.51 -4.86 0.52
N ILE A 160 7.21 -5.90 0.93
CA ILE A 160 6.66 -7.03 1.66
C ILE A 160 7.50 -7.22 2.92
N TRP A 161 6.82 -7.23 4.06
CA TRP A 161 7.51 -7.31 5.34
C TRP A 161 6.64 -7.90 6.45
N PRO A 162 7.24 -8.50 7.51
CA PRO A 162 6.53 -9.05 8.64
C PRO A 162 6.57 -8.07 9.82
N PRO A 163 5.51 -7.26 10.05
CA PRO A 163 5.42 -6.38 11.21
C PRO A 163 5.49 -7.13 12.55
N ASN A 164 6.20 -6.56 13.52
CA ASN A 164 6.22 -7.08 14.89
C ASN A 164 5.03 -6.58 15.71
N VAL A 165 3.81 -6.62 15.14
CA VAL A 165 2.56 -6.13 15.73
C VAL A 165 1.45 -7.15 15.47
N PRO A 166 1.38 -8.26 16.24
CA PRO A 166 0.41 -9.34 16.01
C PRO A 166 -1.06 -8.91 16.05
N SER A 167 -1.40 -7.90 16.86
CA SER A 167 -2.75 -7.34 16.93
C SER A 167 -3.20 -6.69 15.63
N TRP A 168 -2.26 -6.22 14.82
CA TRP A 168 -2.53 -5.60 13.52
C TRP A 168 -2.54 -6.62 12.39
N VAL A 169 -1.48 -7.42 12.24
CA VAL A 169 -1.23 -8.27 11.07
C VAL A 169 -1.45 -9.76 11.32
N GLY A 170 -1.82 -10.14 12.56
CA GLY A 170 -1.90 -11.55 12.97
C GLY A 170 -0.56 -12.11 13.45
N ASN A 171 -0.60 -13.33 13.95
CA ASN A 171 0.59 -13.99 14.49
C ASN A 171 1.56 -14.37 13.38
N TRP A 172 2.82 -14.05 13.58
CA TRP A 172 3.91 -14.49 12.72
C TRP A 172 4.19 -15.99 12.90
N ASN A 173 4.36 -16.68 11.78
CA ASN A 173 4.80 -18.08 11.73
C ASN A 173 5.80 -18.26 10.60
N ASP A 174 7.05 -18.50 10.91
CA ASP A 174 8.14 -18.62 9.94
C ASP A 174 8.16 -19.96 9.16
N ASN A 175 7.29 -20.91 9.52
CA ASN A 175 7.10 -22.14 8.72
C ASN A 175 6.44 -21.88 7.36
N VAL A 176 5.84 -20.70 7.16
CA VAL A 176 5.25 -20.31 5.86
C VAL A 176 6.29 -19.85 4.84
N LEU A 177 7.52 -19.58 5.29
CA LEU A 177 8.59 -19.06 4.42
C LEU A 177 9.07 -20.08 3.39
N PRO A 178 9.40 -19.67 2.18
CA PRO A 178 9.31 -18.29 1.68
C PRO A 178 7.89 -17.88 1.27
N VAL A 179 7.56 -16.57 1.40
CA VAL A 179 6.32 -15.98 0.92
C VAL A 179 6.58 -14.86 -0.07
N TYR A 180 5.63 -14.63 -0.97
CA TYR A 180 5.84 -13.76 -2.12
C TYR A 180 4.64 -12.84 -2.38
N MET A 181 4.94 -11.61 -2.77
CA MET A 181 4.05 -10.66 -3.43
C MET A 181 4.45 -10.60 -4.90
N PHE A 182 3.49 -10.61 -5.80
CA PHE A 182 3.72 -10.51 -7.24
C PHE A 182 3.08 -9.24 -7.79
N VAL A 183 3.83 -8.47 -8.59
CA VAL A 183 3.31 -7.32 -9.33
C VAL A 183 3.47 -7.59 -10.82
N ASN A 184 2.35 -7.57 -11.56
CA ASN A 184 2.35 -7.80 -13.00
C ASN A 184 2.78 -6.54 -13.75
N TRP A 185 2.13 -5.43 -13.44
CA TRP A 185 2.48 -4.14 -14.04
C TRP A 185 2.09 -2.97 -13.13
N ILE A 186 2.71 -1.83 -13.41
CA ILE A 186 2.45 -0.55 -12.74
C ILE A 186 2.26 0.52 -13.80
N GLU A 187 1.32 1.44 -13.59
CA GLU A 187 1.20 2.69 -14.31
C GLU A 187 1.28 3.88 -13.35
N PHE A 188 1.99 4.90 -13.79
CA PHE A 188 1.93 6.21 -13.19
C PHE A 188 1.35 7.22 -14.17
N HIS A 189 0.35 7.95 -13.72
CA HIS A 189 -0.27 9.03 -14.47
C HIS A 189 -0.05 10.34 -13.71
N ARG A 190 0.57 11.30 -14.37
CA ARG A 190 0.84 12.62 -13.79
C ARG A 190 -0.43 13.45 -13.68
N TRP A 191 -0.57 14.20 -12.61
CA TRP A 191 -1.64 15.18 -12.47
C TRP A 191 -1.35 16.40 -13.36
N THR A 192 -2.32 16.79 -14.19
CA THR A 192 -2.21 17.91 -15.15
C THR A 192 -2.89 19.20 -14.67
N GLY A 193 -3.41 19.21 -13.45
CA GLY A 193 -4.22 20.32 -12.93
C GLY A 193 -5.72 20.11 -13.12
N SER A 194 -6.14 19.26 -14.07
CA SER A 194 -7.56 18.98 -14.34
C SER A 194 -7.86 17.47 -14.51
N GLY A 195 -6.85 16.65 -14.69
CA GLY A 195 -6.99 15.21 -14.89
C GLY A 195 -5.66 14.49 -14.75
N PHE A 196 -5.63 13.21 -15.13
CA PHE A 196 -4.46 12.38 -15.09
C PHE A 196 -4.03 11.96 -16.50
N GLU A 197 -2.75 12.05 -16.82
CA GLU A 197 -2.16 11.65 -18.09
C GLU A 197 -1.08 10.60 -17.86
N LEU A 198 -1.12 9.49 -18.63
CA LEU A 198 -0.14 8.41 -18.51
C LEU A 198 1.28 8.96 -18.76
N ALA A 199 2.11 8.87 -17.74
CA ALA A 199 3.51 9.27 -17.81
C ALA A 199 4.41 8.08 -18.13
N TRP A 200 4.17 6.92 -17.51
CA TRP A 200 4.91 5.69 -17.80
C TRP A 200 4.14 4.46 -17.31
N ARG A 201 4.50 3.31 -17.92
CA ARG A 201 4.08 1.97 -17.54
C ARG A 201 5.32 1.08 -17.41
N ASP A 202 5.32 0.20 -16.43
CA ASP A 202 6.34 -0.83 -16.25
C ASP A 202 5.68 -2.21 -16.20
N ASP A 203 6.00 -3.03 -17.20
CA ASP A 203 5.53 -4.42 -17.33
C ASP A 203 6.58 -5.43 -16.84
N PHE A 204 7.61 -4.97 -16.15
CA PHE A 204 8.66 -5.79 -15.54
C PHE A 204 9.31 -6.81 -16.51
N ASN A 205 9.51 -6.43 -17.77
CA ASN A 205 10.30 -7.24 -18.70
C ASN A 205 11.77 -7.36 -18.25
N ASN A 206 12.25 -6.35 -17.53
CA ASN A 206 13.52 -6.28 -16.84
C ASN A 206 13.37 -5.34 -15.61
N PHE A 207 14.38 -5.34 -14.73
CA PHE A 207 14.41 -4.36 -13.63
C PHE A 207 15.05 -3.06 -14.14
N ASP A 208 14.25 -2.01 -14.28
CA ASP A 208 14.73 -0.70 -14.72
C ASP A 208 15.47 0.01 -13.57
N ASN A 209 16.79 -0.14 -13.54
CA ASN A 209 17.65 0.51 -12.54
C ASN A 209 17.68 2.04 -12.66
N ASN A 210 17.18 2.65 -13.73
CA ASN A 210 17.08 4.11 -13.81
C ASN A 210 15.87 4.61 -13.01
N ARG A 211 14.77 3.86 -13.02
CA ARG A 211 13.53 4.20 -12.31
C ARG A 211 13.54 3.71 -10.87
N TRP A 212 13.98 2.47 -10.62
CA TRP A 212 13.83 1.80 -9.34
C TRP A 212 15.14 1.69 -8.56
N GLY A 213 15.05 1.93 -7.26
CA GLY A 213 16.03 1.51 -6.27
C GLY A 213 15.52 0.30 -5.50
N LYS A 214 16.43 -0.44 -4.87
CA LYS A 214 16.14 -1.55 -3.96
C LYS A 214 16.66 -1.21 -2.57
N ALA A 215 15.84 -1.45 -1.54
CA ALA A 215 16.19 -1.21 -0.16
C ALA A 215 17.18 -2.24 0.39
N ASP A 216 18.10 -1.76 1.23
CA ASP A 216 19.07 -2.55 2.00
C ASP A 216 19.09 -2.15 3.49
N TRP A 217 18.00 -1.55 3.96
CA TRP A 217 17.82 -1.06 5.33
C TRP A 217 16.76 -1.85 6.10
N THR A 218 16.54 -1.49 7.35
CA THR A 218 15.47 -2.00 8.21
C THR A 218 14.98 -0.90 9.16
N PHE A 219 13.94 -1.20 9.91
CA PHE A 219 13.40 -0.39 11.01
C PHE A 219 12.91 -1.32 12.14
N ASP A 220 12.68 -0.76 13.32
CA ASP A 220 12.50 -1.55 14.54
C ASP A 220 11.27 -2.47 14.51
N GLU A 221 10.16 -2.02 13.94
CA GLU A 221 8.92 -2.81 13.87
C GLU A 221 8.96 -3.92 12.81
N ASN A 222 9.93 -3.87 11.88
CA ASN A 222 10.12 -4.91 10.87
C ASN A 222 10.89 -6.09 11.49
N ARG A 223 10.36 -7.30 11.42
CA ARG A 223 11.07 -8.53 11.82
C ARG A 223 12.19 -8.93 10.85
N ALA A 224 12.22 -8.33 9.66
CA ALA A 224 13.19 -8.60 8.60
C ALA A 224 14.08 -7.39 8.32
N ASP A 225 15.30 -7.63 7.83
CA ASP A 225 16.04 -6.63 7.07
C ASP A 225 15.56 -6.67 5.62
N PHE A 226 15.51 -5.53 4.94
CA PHE A 226 15.31 -5.56 3.49
C PHE A 226 16.58 -6.03 2.79
N SER A 227 16.40 -6.85 1.75
CA SER A 227 17.48 -7.36 0.91
C SER A 227 17.18 -7.08 -0.56
N PRO A 228 18.10 -6.44 -1.30
CA PRO A 228 17.98 -6.25 -2.74
C PRO A 228 17.78 -7.56 -3.51
N ASN A 229 18.27 -8.68 -2.97
CA ASN A 229 18.15 -10.01 -3.58
C ASN A 229 16.71 -10.57 -3.51
N ASN A 230 15.87 -10.06 -2.62
CA ASN A 230 14.46 -10.43 -2.49
C ASN A 230 13.52 -9.63 -3.39
N ALA A 231 14.05 -8.68 -4.17
CA ALA A 231 13.32 -7.96 -5.22
C ALA A 231 13.81 -8.44 -6.60
N VAL A 232 13.06 -9.34 -7.24
CA VAL A 232 13.46 -10.04 -8.46
C VAL A 232 12.44 -9.81 -9.57
N VAL A 233 12.90 -9.60 -10.80
CA VAL A 233 12.04 -9.66 -11.99
C VAL A 233 12.13 -11.07 -12.59
N ARG A 234 10.98 -11.70 -12.79
CA ARG A 234 10.89 -13.05 -13.33
C ARG A 234 9.67 -13.20 -14.23
N ASN A 235 9.89 -13.59 -15.49
CA ASN A 235 8.85 -13.87 -16.49
C ASN A 235 7.81 -12.73 -16.63
N GLY A 236 8.27 -11.47 -16.65
CA GLY A 236 7.37 -10.31 -16.76
C GLY A 236 6.64 -9.94 -15.45
N TYR A 237 7.14 -10.37 -14.31
CA TYR A 237 6.61 -9.99 -13.01
C TYR A 237 7.72 -9.49 -12.09
N LEU A 238 7.44 -8.45 -11.32
CA LEU A 238 8.20 -8.15 -10.12
C LEU A 238 7.77 -9.10 -9.01
N VAL A 239 8.72 -9.76 -8.39
CA VAL A 239 8.51 -10.63 -7.23
C VAL A 239 9.23 -10.03 -6.04
N LEU A 240 8.49 -9.71 -4.99
CA LEU A 240 9.01 -9.32 -3.70
C LEU A 240 8.84 -10.47 -2.72
N ALA A 241 9.89 -10.84 -1.99
CA ALA A 241 9.92 -12.02 -1.14
C ALA A 241 10.17 -11.69 0.33
N ILE A 242 9.64 -12.55 1.24
CA ILE A 242 10.18 -12.72 2.58
C ILE A 242 10.79 -14.12 2.64
N THR A 243 12.06 -14.19 3.06
CA THR A 243 12.83 -15.42 3.15
C THR A 243 13.54 -15.51 4.50
N ARG A 244 14.11 -16.67 4.80
CA ARG A 244 15.16 -16.76 5.82
C ARG A 244 16.45 -16.15 5.27
N GLU A 245 17.29 -15.64 6.17
CA GLU A 245 18.64 -15.17 5.80
C GLU A 245 19.42 -16.28 5.09
N GLY A 246 20.10 -15.94 3.99
CA GLY A 246 20.85 -16.87 3.14
C GLY A 246 19.99 -17.67 2.15
N GLN A 247 18.66 -17.39 2.08
CA GLN A 247 17.73 -18.05 1.16
C GLN A 247 16.99 -17.04 0.26
N GLU A 248 17.62 -15.88 0.02
CA GLU A 248 17.03 -14.80 -0.73
C GLU A 248 16.80 -15.16 -2.20
N GLY A 249 15.82 -14.50 -2.79
CA GLY A 249 15.50 -14.61 -4.20
C GLY A 249 14.23 -15.40 -4.49
N TYR A 250 14.01 -15.60 -5.79
CA TYR A 250 12.87 -16.35 -6.32
C TYR A 250 13.28 -17.11 -7.58
N ASN A 251 13.12 -18.42 -7.56
CA ASN A 251 13.46 -19.30 -8.69
C ASN A 251 12.23 -19.99 -9.30
N GLY A 252 11.03 -19.68 -8.81
CA GLY A 252 9.78 -20.25 -9.28
C GLY A 252 9.29 -19.65 -10.60
N THR A 253 8.08 -20.02 -10.95
CA THR A 253 7.31 -19.38 -12.03
C THR A 253 6.14 -18.64 -11.39
N PRO A 254 6.03 -17.30 -11.55
CA PRO A 254 4.88 -16.56 -11.08
C PRO A 254 3.58 -17.13 -11.70
N ALA A 255 2.51 -17.18 -10.90
CA ALA A 255 1.21 -17.56 -11.45
C ALA A 255 0.79 -16.54 -12.50
N ALA A 256 0.28 -17.03 -13.63
CA ALA A 256 -0.19 -16.15 -14.69
C ALA A 256 -1.35 -15.27 -14.20
N ASP A 257 -1.34 -14.01 -14.60
CA ASP A 257 -2.48 -13.12 -14.41
C ASP A 257 -3.56 -13.47 -15.44
N VAL A 258 -4.50 -14.31 -15.04
CA VAL A 258 -5.65 -14.67 -15.87
C VAL A 258 -6.75 -13.65 -15.58
N PRO A 259 -7.23 -12.88 -16.59
CA PRO A 259 -8.37 -12.02 -16.38
C PRO A 259 -9.54 -12.86 -15.83
N ASN A 260 -10.12 -12.43 -14.71
CA ASN A 260 -11.37 -13.02 -14.27
C ASN A 260 -12.34 -12.93 -15.45
N SER A 261 -12.76 -14.06 -16.00
CA SER A 261 -13.85 -14.12 -16.94
C SER A 261 -15.13 -13.75 -16.18
N SER A 262 -15.30 -12.44 -15.92
CA SER A 262 -16.61 -11.90 -15.59
C SER A 262 -17.48 -12.24 -16.80
N SER A 263 -18.51 -13.02 -16.57
CA SER A 263 -19.56 -13.39 -17.50
C SER A 263 -19.96 -12.21 -18.39
N SER A 264 -19.23 -12.02 -19.49
CA SER A 264 -19.77 -11.35 -20.65
C SER A 264 -20.78 -12.34 -21.22
N SER A 265 -22.05 -12.12 -20.92
CA SER A 265 -23.14 -12.67 -21.70
C SER A 265 -22.86 -12.23 -23.15
N SER A 266 -22.17 -13.09 -23.89
CA SER A 266 -22.04 -12.96 -25.32
C SER A 266 -23.43 -13.12 -25.91
N SER A 267 -24.08 -12.00 -26.20
CA SER A 267 -25.13 -11.98 -27.20
C SER A 267 -24.45 -12.33 -28.53
N SER A 268 -24.41 -13.63 -28.83
CA SER A 268 -24.10 -14.14 -30.15
C SER A 268 -25.18 -13.65 -31.11
N SER A 269 -24.91 -12.54 -31.76
CA SER A 269 -25.62 -12.18 -32.97
C SER A 269 -25.15 -13.11 -34.10
N SER A 270 -25.88 -14.21 -34.26
CA SER A 270 -25.82 -15.04 -35.47
C SER A 270 -26.36 -14.20 -36.60
N SER A 271 -25.47 -13.71 -37.48
CA SER A 271 -25.81 -13.20 -38.78
C SER A 271 -26.17 -14.36 -39.68
N SER A 272 -27.46 -14.61 -39.85
CA SER A 272 -27.98 -15.40 -40.97
C SER A 272 -28.49 -14.43 -42.00
N SER A 273 -27.75 -14.36 -43.13
CA SER A 273 -28.19 -13.79 -44.38
C SER A 273 -29.31 -14.64 -44.96
N SER A 274 -30.48 -14.07 -45.19
CA SER A 274 -31.39 -14.53 -46.26
C SER A 274 -32.30 -13.41 -46.71
N SER A 275 -32.35 -13.30 -47.99
CA SER A 275 -32.96 -12.45 -48.96
C SER A 275 -34.50 -12.25 -48.84
N SER A 276 -34.88 -11.00 -49.10
CA SER A 276 -36.04 -10.50 -49.87
C SER A 276 -37.40 -11.19 -49.78
N SER A 277 -38.41 -10.44 -49.32
CA SER A 277 -39.53 -10.06 -50.22
C SER A 277 -40.50 -9.12 -49.50
N SER A 278 -40.94 -8.16 -50.26
CA SER A 278 -41.93 -7.13 -50.06
C SER A 278 -43.31 -7.64 -49.64
N SER A 279 -44.00 -6.91 -48.73
CA SER A 279 -45.38 -6.47 -49.01
C SER A 279 -45.93 -5.57 -47.89
N SER A 280 -46.57 -4.57 -48.33
CA SER A 280 -47.31 -3.49 -47.69
C SER A 280 -48.51 -3.95 -46.83
N SER A 281 -48.82 -3.16 -45.78
CA SER A 281 -50.12 -2.53 -45.51
C SER A 281 -50.25 -2.12 -44.04
N SER A 282 -50.30 -0.87 -43.77
CA SER A 282 -51.37 0.02 -43.36
C SER A 282 -52.18 -0.34 -42.08
N SER A 283 -52.36 0.73 -41.32
CA SER A 283 -53.43 1.17 -40.41
C SER A 283 -53.18 0.97 -38.93
N SER A 284 -52.96 2.02 -38.20
CA SER A 284 -53.85 3.07 -37.62
C SER A 284 -54.39 2.74 -36.22
N SER A 285 -54.29 3.78 -35.43
CA SER A 285 -55.15 4.25 -34.31
C SER A 285 -54.79 3.77 -32.92
N SER A 286 -54.37 4.65 -32.11
CA SER A 286 -55.02 5.69 -31.30
C SER A 286 -55.26 5.32 -29.84
N SER A 287 -54.77 6.20 -28.96
CA SER A 287 -55.40 6.79 -27.77
C SER A 287 -55.56 5.89 -26.56
N THR A 288 -55.36 6.29 -25.33
CA THR A 288 -55.54 7.52 -24.55
C THR A 288 -55.13 7.28 -23.13
N SER A 289 -54.47 8.21 -22.54
CA SER A 289 -54.62 8.88 -21.25
C SER A 289 -55.28 8.18 -20.06
N SER A 290 -54.68 8.35 -18.87
CA SER A 290 -55.13 9.09 -17.69
C SER A 290 -54.42 8.59 -16.44
N SER A 291 -53.66 9.37 -15.75
CA SER A 291 -53.85 10.29 -14.64
C SER A 291 -54.61 9.72 -13.41
N SER A 292 -53.97 9.83 -12.28
CA SER A 292 -54.40 10.37 -10.97
C SER A 292 -53.73 9.63 -9.83
N SER A 293 -52.90 10.25 -9.04
CA SER A 293 -53.05 11.21 -7.93
C SER A 293 -53.47 10.58 -6.59
N SER A 294 -52.68 11.00 -5.59
CA SER A 294 -53.03 11.25 -4.16
C SER A 294 -53.09 10.00 -3.25
N SER A 295 -52.70 10.03 -2.00
CA SER A 295 -52.28 11.02 -1.00
C SER A 295 -52.00 10.30 0.31
N SER A 296 -51.03 10.79 1.03
CA SER A 296 -50.90 10.96 2.49
C SER A 296 -51.54 9.97 3.48
N SER A 297 -50.79 9.50 4.45
CA SER A 297 -50.96 9.96 5.84
C SER A 297 -49.98 9.31 6.82
N SER A 298 -49.56 10.09 7.73
CA SER A 298 -48.74 9.91 8.92
C SER A 298 -49.34 8.97 9.95
N SER A 299 -48.48 8.28 10.75
CA SER A 299 -48.67 8.26 12.21
C SER A 299 -47.45 7.71 12.96
N ASN A 300 -47.17 8.35 14.05
CA ASN A 300 -46.21 8.19 15.13
C ASN A 300 -46.16 6.80 15.76
N GLY A 301 -44.98 6.47 16.31
CA GLY A 301 -44.82 5.45 17.35
C GLY A 301 -43.35 5.13 17.69
N ASN A 302 -42.79 5.83 18.65
CA ASN A 302 -41.64 5.45 19.46
C ASN A 302 -42.15 4.96 20.83
N PRO A 303 -41.39 4.28 21.72
CA PRO A 303 -39.99 3.93 21.79
C PRO A 303 -39.71 2.47 22.21
N GLY A 304 -38.45 2.01 22.04
CA GLY A 304 -37.98 0.75 22.63
C GLY A 304 -36.46 0.69 22.64
N THR A 305 -35.90 0.93 23.78
CA THR A 305 -34.53 0.82 24.25
C THR A 305 -33.87 -0.51 23.91
N GLY A 306 -32.62 -0.47 23.44
CA GLY A 306 -31.79 -1.65 23.31
C GLY A 306 -30.43 -1.33 22.69
N ASN A 307 -29.49 -0.90 23.56
CA ASN A 307 -28.09 -0.66 23.20
C ASN A 307 -27.31 -1.96 23.39
N PRO A 308 -26.57 -2.47 22.44
CA PRO A 308 -25.39 -3.24 22.71
C PRO A 308 -24.13 -2.38 22.42
N ARG A 309 -23.45 -2.01 23.49
CA ARG A 309 -22.10 -1.49 23.47
C ARG A 309 -21.16 -2.50 22.79
N GLY A 310 -20.88 -2.31 21.51
CA GLY A 310 -19.70 -2.83 20.85
C GLY A 310 -18.55 -1.86 21.13
N GLY A 311 -17.62 -2.25 21.98
CA GLY A 311 -16.44 -1.48 22.27
C GLY A 311 -15.60 -1.36 21.01
N ALA A 312 -15.59 -0.19 20.40
CA ALA A 312 -14.52 0.22 19.50
C ALA A 312 -13.26 0.36 20.36
N LEU A 313 -12.39 -0.62 20.30
CA LEU A 313 -11.03 -0.49 20.78
C LEU A 313 -10.37 0.62 19.94
N ASN A 314 -10.08 1.73 20.61
CA ASN A 314 -9.33 2.85 20.07
C ASN A 314 -7.93 2.35 19.71
N PHE A 315 -7.71 1.98 18.45
CA PHE A 315 -6.40 1.61 17.89
C PHE A 315 -5.39 2.79 17.84
N GLY A 316 -5.83 4.00 18.15
CA GLY A 316 -5.00 5.19 18.18
C GLY A 316 -3.80 5.15 19.15
N TYR A 317 -3.76 4.20 20.08
CA TYR A 317 -2.65 4.07 21.02
C TYR A 317 -1.49 3.20 20.54
N LEU A 318 -1.67 2.35 19.52
CA LEU A 318 -0.61 1.46 19.05
C LEU A 318 0.35 2.12 18.04
N LEU A 319 -0.12 3.10 17.30
CA LEU A 319 0.73 3.82 16.34
C LEU A 319 1.49 5.01 16.96
N SER A 320 1.11 5.48 18.15
CA SER A 320 1.85 6.54 18.85
C SER A 320 3.21 6.06 19.42
N LEU A 321 3.44 4.74 19.50
CA LEU A 321 4.73 4.15 19.89
C LEU A 321 5.73 4.08 18.72
N MET A 322 5.29 4.25 17.46
CA MET A 322 6.17 4.34 16.29
C MET A 322 6.99 5.64 16.22
N GLY A 323 6.83 6.55 17.18
CA GLY A 323 7.26 7.94 17.12
C GLY A 323 8.65 8.27 17.64
N LEU A 324 9.44 7.36 18.14
CA LEU A 324 10.69 7.74 18.82
C LEU A 324 11.85 6.81 18.55
N PHE A 325 12.22 6.55 17.28
CA PHE A 325 13.50 5.92 17.01
C PHE A 325 14.21 6.50 15.78
N LEU A 326 15.43 6.92 16.01
CA LEU A 326 16.41 7.38 15.05
C LEU A 326 16.71 6.24 14.08
N LEU A 327 16.28 6.36 12.82
CA LEU A 327 16.74 5.54 11.72
C LEU A 327 18.23 5.79 11.51
N ALA A 328 19.06 4.90 12.04
CA ALA A 328 20.45 4.81 11.62
C ALA A 328 20.47 4.27 10.19
N ARG A 329 20.43 5.15 9.21
CA ARG A 329 20.75 4.86 7.81
C ARG A 329 22.20 4.39 7.76
N ARG A 330 22.42 3.08 7.89
CA ARG A 330 23.74 2.47 7.73
C ARG A 330 23.85 1.92 6.31
N SER A 331 24.25 2.80 5.38
CA SER A 331 24.84 2.37 4.11
C SER A 331 26.13 1.62 4.43
N ARG A 332 26.18 0.34 4.09
CA ARG A 332 27.46 -0.39 4.01
C ARG A 332 28.17 0.14 2.77
N ARG A 333 29.11 1.07 2.97
CA ARG A 333 30.13 1.32 1.97
C ARG A 333 31.14 0.17 2.05
N THR A 334 31.18 -0.66 1.04
CA THR A 334 32.32 -1.48 0.68
C THR A 334 33.33 -0.62 -0.05
#